data_0fbb6e00f33bff60b68fadf4626e1262
#
_entry.id   0fbb6e00f33bff60b68fadf4626e1262
#
_cell.length_a   1.000
_cell.length_b   1.000
_cell.length_c   1.000
_cell.angle_alpha   90.00
_cell.angle_beta   90.00
_cell.angle_gamma   90.00
#
_symmetry.space_group_name_H-M   'P 1'
#
loop_
_entity.id
_entity.type
_entity.pdbx_description
1 polymer ?
#
loop_
_entity_poly.entity_id
_entity_poly.type
_entity_poly.pdbx_seq_one_letter_code
_entity_poly.pdbx_strand_id
1 'polypeptide(L)'
;MADSHFDGLTRRTALKTLGGAGAVAVAGCTSEGGNGDGNGNGNGDGNGNSNGDGNGNGNTELSGDITITGSSTVFPLAQAVGEVFSEDHPDVNIDISSTGSGGGFSNFFCPGDADFNNASRPIKEEEQQLCEDNGVEYVELEVATDALTVVVNPDNDFVDCLTVDELASIWEADAVETWDEVRDEFPNEEIERFGAADTSGTFDYFVENVQGAEAGHTDDYQATERDNEIATGVAGNEYAIGYFGFSYFYNNPDEVKALEIDDGDGCVAPSLENAAAGDYQPLSRPLFTYPAKSSLEEDQVAEFARFFVEQAGNEDIVAGDVGYVPLSDDQQQEQMDKLESAIGEAQG
;
A
#
# COMPACT_ATOMS: atom_id res chain seq x y z
N MET A 1 -36.74 29.83 -3.53
CA MET A 1 -35.89 31.02 -3.23
C MET A 1 -34.70 30.55 -2.40
N ALA A 2 -33.55 30.82 -2.93
CA ALA A 2 -32.18 30.67 -2.41
C ALA A 2 -31.57 29.25 -2.42
N ASP A 3 -30.92 29.01 -3.53
CA ASP A 3 -29.81 28.12 -3.71
C ASP A 3 -28.64 28.49 -2.80
N SER A 4 -27.97 27.53 -2.21
CA SER A 4 -26.61 27.66 -1.76
C SER A 4 -25.81 26.41 -2.17
N HIS A 5 -25.23 26.47 -3.36
CA HIS A 5 -24.14 25.59 -3.78
C HIS A 5 -22.92 25.84 -2.90
N PHE A 6 -22.42 24.80 -2.25
CA PHE A 6 -21.05 24.76 -1.77
C PHE A 6 -20.23 23.95 -2.79
N ASP A 7 -19.46 24.68 -3.60
CA ASP A 7 -18.37 24.11 -4.42
C ASP A 7 -17.21 23.73 -3.50
N GLY A 8 -16.97 22.44 -3.37
CA GLY A 8 -15.75 21.87 -2.78
C GLY A 8 -14.59 22.01 -3.77
N LEU A 9 -13.70 22.97 -3.54
CA LEU A 9 -12.44 23.08 -4.27
C LEU A 9 -11.43 22.07 -3.70
N THR A 10 -11.20 21.00 -4.43
CA THR A 10 -10.13 20.04 -4.14
C THR A 10 -8.76 20.68 -4.44
N ARG A 11 -7.75 20.39 -3.59
CA ARG A 11 -6.38 20.94 -3.61
C ARG A 11 -5.62 20.78 -4.95
N ARG A 12 -6.08 19.94 -5.86
CA ARG A 12 -5.50 19.72 -7.20
C ARG A 12 -5.69 20.90 -8.19
N THR A 13 -6.56 21.86 -7.91
CA THR A 13 -6.82 22.99 -8.83
C THR A 13 -5.91 24.20 -8.59
N ALA A 14 -5.14 24.24 -7.50
CA ALA A 14 -4.30 25.38 -7.13
C ALA A 14 -2.91 25.43 -7.83
N LEU A 15 -2.45 24.32 -8.40
CA LEU A 15 -1.09 24.24 -8.98
C LEU A 15 -0.97 24.55 -10.48
N LYS A 16 -2.03 24.95 -11.20
CA LYS A 16 -1.99 25.17 -12.67
C LYS A 16 -2.01 26.62 -13.15
N THR A 17 -1.86 27.62 -12.29
CA THR A 17 -1.97 29.04 -12.71
C THR A 17 -0.78 29.94 -12.37
N LEU A 18 0.46 29.44 -12.33
CA LEU A 18 1.66 30.29 -12.23
C LEU A 18 2.73 29.82 -13.22
N GLY A 19 2.47 30.04 -14.49
CA GLY A 19 3.44 29.93 -15.58
C GLY A 19 3.35 31.17 -16.46
N GLY A 20 4.27 32.11 -16.28
CA GLY A 20 4.33 33.32 -17.12
C GLY A 20 5.55 34.19 -16.81
N ALA A 21 6.62 33.92 -17.53
CA ALA A 21 7.65 34.80 -18.08
C ALA A 21 8.19 36.01 -17.28
N GLY A 22 9.52 36.05 -17.13
CA GLY A 22 10.29 37.26 -16.81
C GLY A 22 11.79 36.99 -16.71
N ALA A 23 12.52 37.19 -17.76
CA ALA A 23 13.96 37.12 -17.85
C ALA A 23 14.63 38.45 -17.40
N VAL A 24 15.99 38.41 -17.21
CA VAL A 24 17.01 39.49 -17.13
C VAL A 24 17.24 40.00 -15.68
N ALA A 25 18.47 40.15 -15.14
CA ALA A 25 19.78 40.41 -15.64
C ALA A 25 20.85 40.19 -14.54
N VAL A 26 22.03 39.87 -14.99
CA VAL A 26 23.30 39.79 -14.27
C VAL A 26 23.78 41.16 -13.80
N ALA A 27 24.28 41.31 -12.58
CA ALA A 27 25.29 42.29 -12.24
C ALA A 27 26.07 41.82 -10.98
N GLY A 28 27.34 41.51 -11.16
CA GLY A 28 28.28 41.30 -10.09
C GLY A 28 28.78 42.61 -9.50
N CYS A 29 29.24 42.57 -8.23
CA CYS A 29 30.19 43.53 -7.71
C CYS A 29 31.02 42.86 -6.60
N THR A 30 32.30 42.79 -6.81
CA THR A 30 33.38 42.52 -5.89
C THR A 30 33.69 43.76 -5.06
N SER A 31 34.05 43.58 -3.77
CA SER A 31 34.94 44.48 -3.00
C SER A 31 35.22 43.84 -1.63
N GLU A 32 36.29 43.35 -1.36
CA GLU A 32 37.54 43.79 -0.70
C GLU A 32 37.44 44.48 0.68
N GLY A 33 37.96 43.79 1.71
CA GLY A 33 39.00 44.29 2.60
C GLY A 33 38.54 44.97 3.89
N GLY A 34 39.02 44.42 5.03
CA GLY A 34 39.00 45.17 6.30
C GLY A 34 39.44 44.32 7.50
N ASN A 35 40.75 44.35 7.76
CA ASN A 35 41.44 43.83 8.96
C ASN A 35 41.03 44.62 10.21
N GLY A 36 40.85 43.95 11.36
CA GLY A 36 40.65 44.59 12.65
C GLY A 36 40.96 43.63 13.80
N ASP A 37 42.19 43.68 14.27
CA ASP A 37 42.67 43.02 15.47
C ASP A 37 42.01 43.59 16.74
N GLY A 38 41.56 42.72 17.66
CA GLY A 38 41.04 43.10 18.97
C GLY A 38 41.26 42.01 20.00
N ASN A 39 42.43 42.04 20.64
CA ASN A 39 42.80 41.22 21.79
C ASN A 39 41.97 41.58 23.04
N GLY A 40 41.40 40.58 23.72
CA GLY A 40 40.69 40.77 24.98
C GLY A 40 40.68 39.51 25.83
N ASN A 41 41.72 39.37 26.65
CA ASN A 41 41.87 38.33 27.67
C ASN A 41 40.92 38.58 28.84
N GLY A 42 40.14 37.57 29.26
CA GLY A 42 39.25 37.63 30.44
C GLY A 42 39.03 36.24 31.04
N ASN A 43 39.91 35.91 31.99
CA ASN A 43 39.75 34.76 32.87
C ASN A 43 38.57 34.94 33.81
N GLY A 44 37.69 33.94 33.96
CA GLY A 44 36.59 33.93 34.91
C GLY A 44 36.20 32.50 35.27
N ASP A 45 36.81 31.98 36.34
CA ASP A 45 36.39 30.75 36.99
C ASP A 45 34.96 30.92 37.59
N GLY A 46 34.04 30.04 37.21
CA GLY A 46 32.66 29.98 37.74
C GLY A 46 32.15 28.56 37.80
N ASN A 47 32.48 27.86 38.90
CA ASN A 47 31.90 26.59 39.28
C ASN A 47 30.39 26.80 39.60
N GLY A 48 29.52 26.20 38.82
CA GLY A 48 28.05 26.21 39.01
C GLY A 48 27.45 24.85 38.71
N ASN A 49 27.42 24.01 39.76
CA ASN A 49 26.67 22.76 39.74
C ASN A 49 25.16 23.10 39.72
N SER A 50 24.48 22.82 38.65
CA SER A 50 23.01 22.84 38.59
C SER A 50 22.54 21.51 38.02
N ASN A 51 22.10 20.64 38.95
CA ASN A 51 21.16 19.58 38.61
C ASN A 51 19.90 20.27 38.11
N GLY A 52 19.62 20.18 36.85
CA GLY A 52 18.35 20.50 36.23
C GLY A 52 17.81 19.21 35.64
N ASP A 53 16.80 18.64 36.33
CA ASP A 53 15.88 17.71 35.71
C ASP A 53 15.15 18.46 34.60
N GLY A 54 15.70 18.42 33.42
CA GLY A 54 15.11 18.89 32.19
C GLY A 54 14.36 17.73 31.56
N ASN A 55 13.05 17.67 31.81
CA ASN A 55 12.14 16.99 30.92
C ASN A 55 12.17 17.78 29.60
N GLY A 56 13.14 17.51 28.79
CA GLY A 56 13.29 18.03 27.45
C GLY A 56 12.51 17.10 26.51
N ASN A 57 11.30 17.52 26.13
CA ASN A 57 10.70 17.09 24.88
C ASN A 57 11.56 17.73 23.78
N GLY A 58 12.72 17.14 23.56
CA GLY A 58 13.61 17.48 22.45
C GLY A 58 13.06 16.78 21.22
N ASN A 59 12.41 17.53 20.34
CA ASN A 59 12.24 17.13 18.95
C ASN A 59 13.68 17.01 18.41
N THR A 60 14.25 15.81 18.45
CA THR A 60 15.52 15.51 17.79
C THR A 60 15.19 15.53 16.30
N GLU A 61 15.75 16.47 15.55
CA GLU A 61 15.63 16.46 14.09
C GLU A 61 16.25 15.14 13.61
N LEU A 62 15.39 14.24 13.11
CA LEU A 62 15.82 12.97 12.55
C LEU A 62 16.55 13.21 11.23
N SER A 63 17.58 12.47 10.97
CA SER A 63 18.35 12.53 9.72
C SER A 63 19.01 11.19 9.43
N GLY A 64 19.22 10.88 8.17
CA GLY A 64 19.85 9.64 7.72
C GLY A 64 19.14 9.05 6.50
N ASP A 65 19.58 7.88 6.10
CA ASP A 65 19.02 7.17 4.96
C ASP A 65 18.14 6.02 5.46
N ILE A 66 17.09 5.68 4.69
CA ILE A 66 16.23 4.51 4.88
C ILE A 66 16.09 3.84 3.52
N THR A 67 16.45 2.55 3.44
CA THR A 67 16.36 1.76 2.20
C THR A 67 15.26 0.70 2.32
N ILE A 68 14.27 0.78 1.45
CA ILE A 68 13.10 -0.11 1.41
C ILE A 68 13.06 -0.83 0.08
N THR A 69 12.99 -2.17 0.11
CA THR A 69 12.88 -3.00 -1.10
C THR A 69 11.65 -3.88 -1.05
N GLY A 70 11.34 -4.59 -2.11
CA GLY A 70 10.34 -5.67 -2.08
C GLY A 70 9.14 -5.47 -3.01
N SER A 71 7.97 -5.83 -2.51
CA SER A 71 6.72 -5.99 -3.26
C SER A 71 6.29 -4.74 -4.05
N SER A 72 5.98 -4.95 -5.33
CA SER A 72 5.34 -3.92 -6.17
C SER A 72 3.92 -3.57 -5.68
N THR A 73 3.22 -4.52 -5.06
CA THR A 73 1.89 -4.28 -4.47
C THR A 73 1.99 -3.34 -3.26
N VAL A 74 2.97 -3.53 -2.37
CA VAL A 74 3.13 -2.67 -1.18
C VAL A 74 3.79 -1.33 -1.51
N PHE A 75 4.46 -1.23 -2.65
CA PHE A 75 5.19 -0.03 -3.09
C PHE A 75 4.35 1.27 -3.05
N PRO A 76 3.10 1.33 -3.56
CA PRO A 76 2.29 2.55 -3.47
C PRO A 76 2.01 2.99 -2.04
N LEU A 77 1.75 2.04 -1.13
CA LEU A 77 1.51 2.33 0.28
C LEU A 77 2.79 2.87 0.95
N ALA A 78 3.93 2.21 0.71
CA ALA A 78 5.20 2.66 1.25
C ALA A 78 5.58 4.06 0.74
N GLN A 79 5.28 4.38 -0.53
CA GLN A 79 5.48 5.72 -1.08
C GLN A 79 4.58 6.76 -0.40
N ALA A 80 3.28 6.49 -0.27
CA ALA A 80 2.34 7.42 0.36
C ALA A 80 2.75 7.72 1.82
N VAL A 81 3.11 6.69 2.58
CA VAL A 81 3.61 6.83 3.96
C VAL A 81 4.94 7.60 4.00
N GLY A 82 5.88 7.27 3.11
CA GLY A 82 7.18 7.93 3.00
C GLY A 82 7.07 9.42 2.64
N GLU A 83 6.13 9.79 1.76
CA GLU A 83 5.87 11.19 1.40
C GLU A 83 5.37 11.99 2.62
N VAL A 84 4.41 11.45 3.39
CA VAL A 84 3.89 12.12 4.60
C VAL A 84 4.99 12.22 5.68
N PHE A 85 5.77 11.15 5.90
CA PHE A 85 6.87 11.16 6.86
C PHE A 85 7.92 12.22 6.54
N SER A 86 8.26 12.38 5.25
CA SER A 86 9.27 13.33 4.78
C SER A 86 8.83 14.80 4.93
N GLU A 87 7.53 15.10 5.04
CA GLU A 87 7.04 16.45 5.34
C GLU A 87 7.47 16.91 6.75
N ASP A 88 7.47 16.00 7.72
CA ASP A 88 7.85 16.28 9.11
C ASP A 88 9.35 16.05 9.37
N HIS A 89 10.01 15.22 8.55
CA HIS A 89 11.41 14.81 8.68
C HIS A 89 12.22 15.02 7.38
N PRO A 90 12.40 16.27 6.92
CA PRO A 90 13.01 16.58 5.62
C PRO A 90 14.48 16.20 5.48
N ASP A 91 15.19 15.93 6.58
CA ASP A 91 16.59 15.50 6.59
C ASP A 91 16.76 13.96 6.58
N VAL A 92 15.62 13.20 6.53
CA VAL A 92 15.60 11.75 6.30
C VAL A 92 15.40 11.48 4.81
N ASN A 93 16.31 10.73 4.21
CA ASN A 93 16.22 10.33 2.81
C ASN A 93 15.67 8.90 2.71
N ILE A 94 14.50 8.71 2.09
CA ILE A 94 13.85 7.40 1.95
C ILE A 94 13.96 6.95 0.50
N ASP A 95 14.65 5.83 0.26
CA ASP A 95 14.76 5.18 -1.05
C ASP A 95 13.88 3.92 -1.07
N ILE A 96 12.88 3.89 -1.95
CA ILE A 96 11.93 2.78 -2.06
C ILE A 96 12.03 2.15 -3.45
N SER A 97 12.35 0.86 -3.50
CA SER A 97 12.56 0.11 -4.73
C SER A 97 11.60 -1.07 -4.86
N SER A 98 10.86 -1.12 -5.96
CA SER A 98 9.99 -2.23 -6.32
C SER A 98 10.82 -3.36 -6.95
N THR A 99 11.19 -4.36 -6.15
CA THR A 99 12.05 -5.49 -6.56
C THR A 99 11.32 -6.84 -6.56
N GLY A 100 10.01 -6.83 -6.23
CA GLY A 100 9.22 -8.00 -5.93
C GLY A 100 9.52 -8.55 -4.52
N SER A 101 8.55 -9.20 -3.86
CA SER A 101 8.70 -9.71 -2.49
C SER A 101 9.93 -10.62 -2.34
N GLY A 102 10.04 -11.65 -3.19
CA GLY A 102 11.17 -12.59 -3.15
C GLY A 102 12.49 -11.99 -3.61
N GLY A 103 12.45 -11.09 -4.61
CA GLY A 103 13.64 -10.37 -5.08
C GLY A 103 14.22 -9.46 -4.00
N GLY A 104 13.38 -8.79 -3.25
CA GLY A 104 13.76 -7.96 -2.13
C GLY A 104 14.40 -8.78 -1.00
N PHE A 105 13.77 -9.88 -0.57
CA PHE A 105 14.37 -10.78 0.43
C PHE A 105 15.70 -11.33 -0.01
N SER A 106 15.76 -11.88 -1.23
CA SER A 106 16.93 -12.65 -1.66
C SER A 106 18.14 -11.79 -2.04
N ASN A 107 17.93 -10.61 -2.63
CA ASN A 107 19.00 -9.83 -3.22
C ASN A 107 19.44 -8.62 -2.38
N PHE A 108 18.61 -8.18 -1.43
CA PHE A 108 18.87 -6.95 -0.68
C PHE A 108 18.69 -7.13 0.83
N PHE A 109 17.52 -7.58 1.29
CA PHE A 109 17.18 -7.59 2.71
C PHE A 109 17.96 -8.65 3.49
N CYS A 110 17.85 -9.94 3.10
CA CYS A 110 18.59 -10.99 3.79
C CYS A 110 20.12 -10.90 3.62
N PRO A 111 20.68 -10.32 2.53
CA PRO A 111 22.09 -9.93 2.49
C PRO A 111 22.49 -8.80 3.44
N GLY A 112 21.53 -8.01 3.95
CA GLY A 112 21.79 -6.88 4.88
C GLY A 112 22.00 -5.54 4.17
N ASP A 113 21.55 -5.41 2.91
CA ASP A 113 21.71 -4.20 2.09
C ASP A 113 20.45 -3.30 2.11
N ALA A 114 19.38 -3.68 2.84
CA ALA A 114 18.16 -2.90 2.99
C ALA A 114 17.64 -2.93 4.43
N ASP A 115 17.03 -1.83 4.88
CA ASP A 115 16.47 -1.68 6.21
C ASP A 115 15.09 -2.34 6.32
N PHE A 116 14.33 -2.30 5.22
CA PHE A 116 13.01 -2.94 5.13
C PHE A 116 12.89 -3.78 3.87
N ASN A 117 12.12 -4.87 4.00
CA ASN A 117 11.56 -5.54 2.84
C ASN A 117 10.03 -5.55 2.91
N ASN A 118 9.37 -5.10 1.87
CA ASN A 118 7.92 -5.18 1.72
C ASN A 118 7.52 -6.48 1.04
N ALA A 119 6.41 -7.09 1.46
CA ALA A 119 5.94 -8.33 0.86
C ALA A 119 4.41 -8.42 0.79
N SER A 120 3.89 -9.02 -0.27
CA SER A 120 2.45 -9.30 -0.46
C SER A 120 2.07 -10.74 -0.09
N ARG A 121 2.90 -11.37 0.71
CA ARG A 121 2.75 -12.69 1.32
C ARG A 121 3.68 -12.82 2.52
N PRO A 122 3.45 -13.77 3.43
CA PRO A 122 4.44 -14.10 4.46
C PRO A 122 5.78 -14.52 3.86
N ILE A 123 6.85 -14.27 4.61
CA ILE A 123 8.20 -14.70 4.23
C ILE A 123 8.28 -16.22 4.11
N LYS A 124 8.85 -16.74 3.03
CA LYS A 124 8.98 -18.18 2.79
C LYS A 124 10.10 -18.80 3.62
N GLU A 125 9.99 -20.12 3.89
CA GLU A 125 10.99 -20.87 4.65
C GLU A 125 12.42 -20.74 4.08
N GLU A 126 12.57 -20.76 2.76
CA GLU A 126 13.85 -20.56 2.08
C GLU A 126 14.44 -19.15 2.27
N GLU A 127 13.56 -18.12 2.35
CA GLU A 127 13.96 -16.74 2.60
C GLU A 127 14.31 -16.53 4.09
N GLN A 128 13.56 -17.15 5.01
CA GLN A 128 13.88 -17.17 6.44
C GLN A 128 15.25 -17.78 6.68
N GLN A 129 15.54 -18.93 6.04
CA GLN A 129 16.84 -19.58 6.15
C GLN A 129 17.96 -18.70 5.61
N LEU A 130 17.73 -18.00 4.49
CA LEU A 130 18.71 -17.09 3.91
C LEU A 130 19.03 -15.92 4.85
N CYS A 131 18.01 -15.31 5.48
CA CYS A 131 18.21 -14.26 6.48
C CYS A 131 18.98 -14.80 7.69
N GLU A 132 18.63 -15.99 8.22
CA GLU A 132 19.32 -16.64 9.34
C GLU A 132 20.79 -16.91 9.02
N ASP A 133 21.10 -17.45 7.83
CA ASP A 133 22.47 -17.75 7.39
C ASP A 133 23.35 -16.49 7.29
N ASN A 134 22.73 -15.33 7.01
CA ASN A 134 23.41 -14.02 6.99
C ASN A 134 23.32 -13.26 8.32
N GLY A 135 22.63 -13.79 9.34
CA GLY A 135 22.50 -13.17 10.64
C GLY A 135 21.55 -11.96 10.66
N VAL A 136 20.63 -11.86 9.71
CA VAL A 136 19.61 -10.81 9.66
C VAL A 136 18.37 -11.29 10.41
N GLU A 137 18.13 -10.67 11.58
CA GLU A 137 16.87 -10.80 12.31
C GLU A 137 15.89 -9.70 11.89
N TYR A 138 14.60 -9.98 11.90
CA TYR A 138 13.57 -9.05 11.45
C TYR A 138 12.31 -9.15 12.31
N VAL A 139 11.39 -8.20 12.09
CA VAL A 139 10.02 -8.24 12.60
C VAL A 139 9.06 -8.33 11.43
N GLU A 140 8.07 -9.21 11.51
CA GLU A 140 6.98 -9.29 10.53
C GLU A 140 5.82 -8.41 11.00
N LEU A 141 5.51 -7.37 10.23
CA LEU A 141 4.45 -6.42 10.51
C LEU A 141 3.45 -6.40 9.35
N GLU A 142 2.20 -6.67 9.66
CA GLU A 142 1.11 -6.44 8.72
C GLU A 142 0.81 -4.94 8.63
N VAL A 143 0.64 -4.42 7.40
CA VAL A 143 0.45 -2.97 7.17
C VAL A 143 -0.81 -2.62 6.39
N ALA A 144 -1.45 -3.58 5.74
CA ALA A 144 -2.73 -3.44 5.06
C ALA A 144 -3.24 -4.82 4.61
N THR A 145 -4.47 -4.87 4.12
CA THR A 145 -4.97 -6.02 3.36
C THR A 145 -5.27 -5.60 1.92
N ASP A 146 -4.68 -6.28 0.95
CA ASP A 146 -5.07 -6.17 -0.46
C ASP A 146 -6.28 -7.06 -0.71
N ALA A 147 -7.33 -6.52 -1.33
CA ALA A 147 -8.54 -7.27 -1.65
C ALA A 147 -9.07 -6.89 -3.03
N LEU A 148 -9.63 -7.88 -3.72
CA LEU A 148 -10.32 -7.71 -4.99
C LEU A 148 -11.82 -7.89 -4.81
N THR A 149 -12.60 -7.27 -5.68
CA THR A 149 -14.05 -7.48 -5.72
C THR A 149 -14.45 -7.98 -7.09
N VAL A 150 -15.22 -9.08 -7.12
CA VAL A 150 -15.90 -9.55 -8.31
C VAL A 150 -17.28 -8.93 -8.35
N VAL A 151 -17.66 -8.37 -9.50
CA VAL A 151 -18.88 -7.58 -9.65
C VAL A 151 -19.66 -8.00 -10.88
N VAL A 152 -20.98 -7.85 -10.79
CA VAL A 152 -21.92 -8.02 -11.91
C VAL A 152 -22.82 -6.80 -12.03
N ASN A 153 -23.60 -6.74 -13.10
CA ASN A 153 -24.58 -5.69 -13.30
C ASN A 153 -25.60 -5.64 -12.14
N PRO A 154 -26.05 -4.45 -11.70
CA PRO A 154 -27.04 -4.32 -10.63
C PRO A 154 -28.38 -5.01 -10.91
N ASP A 155 -28.75 -5.15 -12.19
CA ASP A 155 -29.99 -5.83 -12.63
C ASP A 155 -29.81 -7.36 -12.76
N ASN A 156 -28.60 -7.89 -12.59
CA ASN A 156 -28.34 -9.33 -12.57
C ASN A 156 -28.97 -9.94 -11.31
N ASP A 157 -30.00 -10.79 -11.52
CA ASP A 157 -30.82 -11.41 -10.47
C ASP A 157 -30.58 -12.92 -10.32
N PHE A 158 -29.68 -13.51 -11.12
CA PHE A 158 -29.49 -14.96 -11.17
C PHE A 158 -28.20 -15.43 -10.47
N VAL A 159 -27.20 -14.55 -10.23
CA VAL A 159 -25.99 -14.90 -9.48
C VAL A 159 -25.77 -13.98 -8.29
N ASP A 160 -25.60 -14.57 -7.11
CA ASP A 160 -25.24 -13.88 -5.86
C ASP A 160 -23.88 -14.34 -5.33
N CYS A 161 -23.50 -15.59 -5.64
CA CYS A 161 -22.30 -16.23 -5.15
C CYS A 161 -21.71 -17.15 -6.22
N LEU A 162 -20.39 -17.14 -6.37
CA LEU A 162 -19.64 -18.09 -7.20
C LEU A 162 -18.61 -18.82 -6.35
N THR A 163 -18.37 -20.11 -6.66
CA THR A 163 -17.19 -20.80 -6.14
C THR A 163 -15.95 -20.32 -6.84
N VAL A 164 -14.77 -20.53 -6.22
CA VAL A 164 -13.48 -20.21 -6.84
C VAL A 164 -13.28 -20.95 -8.17
N ASP A 165 -13.71 -22.23 -8.25
CA ASP A 165 -13.63 -23.03 -9.48
C ASP A 165 -14.53 -22.48 -10.59
N GLU A 166 -15.75 -22.02 -10.27
CA GLU A 166 -16.65 -21.38 -11.22
C GLU A 166 -16.08 -20.04 -11.70
N LEU A 167 -15.53 -19.24 -10.77
CA LEU A 167 -14.88 -18.00 -11.13
C LEU A 167 -13.65 -18.25 -12.02
N ALA A 168 -12.86 -19.27 -11.73
CA ALA A 168 -11.75 -19.68 -12.58
C ALA A 168 -12.22 -20.05 -13.98
N SER A 169 -13.30 -20.84 -14.11
CA SER A 169 -13.85 -21.26 -15.41
C SER A 169 -14.33 -20.11 -16.29
N ILE A 170 -14.73 -19.00 -15.67
CA ILE A 170 -15.12 -17.76 -16.39
C ILE A 170 -13.91 -17.03 -16.97
N TRP A 171 -12.73 -17.14 -16.33
CA TRP A 171 -11.59 -16.28 -16.62
C TRP A 171 -10.33 -16.99 -17.13
N GLU A 172 -10.27 -18.33 -17.08
CA GLU A 172 -9.13 -19.08 -17.60
C GLU A 172 -9.00 -18.99 -19.13
N ALA A 173 -7.87 -19.45 -19.70
CA ALA A 173 -7.59 -19.36 -21.13
C ALA A 173 -8.65 -20.07 -22.00
N ASP A 174 -9.19 -21.18 -21.51
CA ASP A 174 -10.29 -21.94 -22.16
C ASP A 174 -11.63 -21.62 -21.49
N ALA A 175 -11.89 -20.32 -21.25
CA ALA A 175 -13.08 -19.83 -20.53
C ALA A 175 -14.40 -20.30 -21.16
N VAL A 176 -15.40 -20.55 -20.31
CA VAL A 176 -16.79 -20.78 -20.73
C VAL A 176 -17.35 -19.54 -21.46
N GLU A 177 -18.20 -19.72 -22.46
CA GLU A 177 -18.73 -18.61 -23.25
C GLU A 177 -20.04 -18.04 -22.69
N THR A 178 -20.85 -18.90 -22.05
CA THR A 178 -22.21 -18.53 -21.60
C THR A 178 -22.43 -18.87 -20.12
N TRP A 179 -23.33 -18.16 -19.48
CA TRP A 179 -23.65 -18.33 -18.07
C TRP A 179 -24.18 -19.74 -17.72
N ASP A 180 -24.96 -20.38 -18.61
CA ASP A 180 -25.45 -21.74 -18.40
C ASP A 180 -24.38 -22.82 -18.49
N GLU A 181 -23.19 -22.49 -19.01
CA GLU A 181 -21.97 -23.34 -18.91
C GLU A 181 -21.33 -23.27 -17.52
N VAL A 182 -21.57 -22.19 -16.76
CA VAL A 182 -21.13 -22.09 -15.36
C VAL A 182 -22.04 -22.91 -14.45
N ARG A 183 -23.37 -22.72 -14.60
CA ARG A 183 -24.41 -23.50 -13.90
C ARG A 183 -25.63 -23.70 -14.81
N ASP A 184 -26.16 -24.91 -14.87
CA ASP A 184 -27.33 -25.27 -15.70
C ASP A 184 -28.56 -24.39 -15.42
N GLU A 185 -28.68 -23.80 -14.21
CA GLU A 185 -29.81 -22.92 -13.84
C GLU A 185 -29.61 -21.46 -14.28
N PHE A 186 -28.44 -21.06 -14.72
CA PHE A 186 -28.20 -19.70 -15.20
C PHE A 186 -28.70 -19.51 -16.63
N PRO A 187 -28.94 -18.28 -17.10
CA PRO A 187 -29.43 -18.03 -18.44
C PRO A 187 -28.43 -18.43 -19.53
N ASN A 188 -28.93 -18.90 -20.68
CA ASN A 188 -28.11 -19.16 -21.87
C ASN A 188 -27.83 -17.83 -22.59
N GLU A 189 -26.99 -17.01 -21.96
CA GLU A 189 -26.56 -15.69 -22.46
C GLU A 189 -25.05 -15.59 -22.38
N GLU A 190 -24.41 -14.85 -23.31
CA GLU A 190 -22.97 -14.66 -23.42
C GLU A 190 -22.45 -13.86 -22.23
N ILE A 191 -21.31 -14.28 -21.69
CA ILE A 191 -20.64 -13.58 -20.59
C ILE A 191 -19.80 -12.44 -21.17
N GLU A 192 -20.13 -11.20 -20.85
CA GLU A 192 -19.31 -10.04 -21.19
C GLU A 192 -18.36 -9.70 -20.04
N ARG A 193 -17.03 -9.72 -20.30
CA ARG A 193 -15.98 -9.64 -19.27
C ARG A 193 -15.29 -8.30 -19.30
N PHE A 194 -15.08 -7.73 -18.11
CA PHE A 194 -14.33 -6.50 -17.87
C PHE A 194 -13.33 -6.70 -16.72
N GLY A 195 -12.07 -6.41 -16.93
CA GLY A 195 -11.06 -6.69 -15.91
C GLY A 195 -9.82 -5.82 -16.01
N ALA A 196 -8.96 -5.97 -15.03
CA ALA A 196 -7.68 -5.29 -14.99
C ALA A 196 -6.79 -5.69 -16.18
N ALA A 197 -6.02 -4.74 -16.71
CA ALA A 197 -5.04 -5.01 -17.75
C ALA A 197 -3.88 -5.87 -17.22
N ASP A 198 -3.21 -6.59 -18.10
CA ASP A 198 -2.07 -7.49 -17.80
C ASP A 198 -0.83 -6.77 -17.21
N THR A 199 -0.82 -5.45 -17.22
CA THR A 199 0.17 -4.59 -16.57
C THR A 199 -0.18 -4.26 -15.11
N SER A 200 -1.38 -4.64 -14.65
CA SER A 200 -1.91 -4.35 -13.32
C SER A 200 -1.56 -5.42 -12.28
N GLY A 201 -1.18 -4.99 -11.08
CA GLY A 201 -1.02 -5.91 -9.94
C GLY A 201 -2.33 -6.62 -9.55
N THR A 202 -3.49 -6.03 -9.86
CA THR A 202 -4.82 -6.65 -9.70
C THR A 202 -4.98 -7.85 -10.61
N PHE A 203 -4.53 -7.74 -11.87
CA PHE A 203 -4.51 -8.86 -12.82
C PHE A 203 -3.62 -10.00 -12.33
N ASP A 204 -2.37 -9.70 -11.96
CA ASP A 204 -1.43 -10.71 -11.47
C ASP A 204 -1.98 -11.46 -10.27
N TYR A 205 -2.57 -10.71 -9.31
CA TYR A 205 -3.17 -11.31 -8.13
C TYR A 205 -4.36 -12.21 -8.46
N PHE A 206 -5.26 -11.76 -9.35
CA PHE A 206 -6.42 -12.55 -9.76
C PHE A 206 -5.99 -13.85 -10.44
N VAL A 207 -5.07 -13.77 -11.41
CA VAL A 207 -4.52 -14.95 -12.11
C VAL A 207 -3.86 -15.93 -11.14
N GLU A 208 -3.03 -15.43 -10.21
CA GLU A 208 -2.28 -16.29 -9.28
C GLU A 208 -3.21 -17.02 -8.30
N ASN A 209 -4.25 -16.35 -7.80
CA ASN A 209 -5.04 -16.85 -6.67
C ASN A 209 -6.39 -17.45 -7.06
N VAL A 210 -6.93 -17.12 -8.24
CA VAL A 210 -8.23 -17.66 -8.70
C VAL A 210 -8.01 -18.78 -9.70
N GLN A 211 -7.22 -18.56 -10.74
CA GLN A 211 -7.05 -19.52 -11.85
C GLN A 211 -5.85 -20.45 -11.65
N GLY A 212 -4.84 -19.96 -10.93
CA GLY A 212 -3.50 -20.55 -10.95
C GLY A 212 -2.73 -20.15 -12.21
N ALA A 213 -1.45 -19.82 -12.05
CA ALA A 213 -0.60 -19.29 -13.13
C ALA A 213 -0.48 -20.21 -14.37
N GLU A 214 -0.72 -21.52 -14.21
CA GLU A 214 -0.61 -22.49 -15.32
C GLU A 214 -1.86 -22.49 -16.22
N ALA A 215 -3.04 -22.13 -15.71
CA ALA A 215 -4.29 -22.10 -16.48
C ALA A 215 -4.34 -20.93 -17.47
N GLY A 216 -3.63 -19.86 -17.15
CA GLY A 216 -3.64 -18.63 -17.95
C GLY A 216 -4.94 -17.85 -17.81
N HIS A 217 -5.01 -16.69 -18.46
CA HIS A 217 -6.18 -15.83 -18.46
C HIS A 217 -6.75 -15.73 -19.87
N THR A 218 -8.07 -15.63 -20.01
CA THR A 218 -8.70 -15.45 -21.32
C THR A 218 -8.30 -14.12 -21.96
N ASP A 219 -8.18 -14.12 -23.30
CA ASP A 219 -8.00 -12.88 -24.08
C ASP A 219 -9.37 -12.22 -24.43
N ASP A 220 -10.48 -12.92 -24.16
CA ASP A 220 -11.84 -12.44 -24.46
C ASP A 220 -12.42 -11.63 -23.31
N TYR A 221 -11.83 -10.45 -23.07
CA TYR A 221 -12.30 -9.48 -22.10
C TYR A 221 -11.88 -8.06 -22.46
N GLN A 222 -12.52 -7.06 -21.88
CA GLN A 222 -12.15 -5.67 -22.01
C GLN A 222 -11.20 -5.29 -20.87
N ALA A 223 -9.92 -5.17 -21.24
CA ALA A 223 -8.83 -4.85 -20.31
C ALA A 223 -8.67 -3.35 -20.11
N THR A 224 -8.55 -2.88 -18.86
CA THR A 224 -8.22 -1.47 -18.54
C THR A 224 -7.51 -1.38 -17.18
N GLU A 225 -6.69 -0.33 -17.00
CA GLU A 225 -6.08 0.04 -15.72
C GLU A 225 -7.03 0.83 -14.80
N ARG A 226 -8.29 1.07 -15.24
CA ARG A 226 -9.19 2.00 -14.56
C ARG A 226 -10.43 1.29 -14.05
N ASP A 227 -10.55 1.15 -12.75
CA ASP A 227 -11.68 0.50 -12.09
C ASP A 227 -13.03 1.12 -12.46
N ASN A 228 -13.09 2.45 -12.62
CA ASN A 228 -14.32 3.14 -13.05
C ASN A 228 -14.77 2.79 -14.48
N GLU A 229 -13.84 2.41 -15.37
CA GLU A 229 -14.17 1.94 -16.71
C GLU A 229 -14.70 0.49 -16.66
N ILE A 230 -14.11 -0.36 -15.79
CA ILE A 230 -14.62 -1.72 -15.53
C ILE A 230 -16.04 -1.64 -14.98
N ALA A 231 -16.26 -0.86 -13.91
CA ALA A 231 -17.59 -0.70 -13.31
C ALA A 231 -18.64 -0.17 -14.31
N THR A 232 -18.25 0.82 -15.13
CA THR A 232 -19.14 1.35 -16.20
C THR A 232 -19.48 0.29 -17.24
N GLY A 233 -18.51 -0.54 -17.64
CA GLY A 233 -18.72 -1.63 -18.58
C GLY A 233 -19.69 -2.66 -18.01
N VAL A 234 -19.45 -3.11 -16.79
CA VAL A 234 -20.32 -4.08 -16.08
C VAL A 234 -21.75 -3.53 -15.90
N ALA A 235 -21.90 -2.27 -15.51
CA ALA A 235 -23.21 -1.63 -15.37
C ALA A 235 -23.95 -1.48 -16.70
N GLY A 236 -23.25 -1.55 -17.83
CA GLY A 236 -23.81 -1.40 -19.18
C GLY A 236 -24.49 -2.65 -19.76
N ASN A 237 -24.25 -3.84 -19.21
CA ASN A 237 -24.80 -5.11 -19.71
C ASN A 237 -25.21 -6.03 -18.55
N GLU A 238 -26.46 -6.51 -18.56
CA GLU A 238 -27.04 -7.38 -17.52
C GLU A 238 -26.27 -8.70 -17.32
N TYR A 239 -25.57 -9.19 -18.36
CA TYR A 239 -24.81 -10.44 -18.36
C TYR A 239 -23.30 -10.21 -18.19
N ALA A 240 -22.91 -9.00 -17.86
CA ALA A 240 -21.49 -8.68 -17.63
C ALA A 240 -21.01 -9.09 -16.24
N ILE A 241 -19.73 -9.46 -16.19
CA ILE A 241 -18.95 -9.70 -14.98
C ILE A 241 -17.64 -8.92 -15.06
N GLY A 242 -17.13 -8.48 -13.92
CA GLY A 242 -15.83 -7.83 -13.85
C GLY A 242 -15.15 -8.05 -12.51
N TYR A 243 -13.87 -7.66 -12.43
CA TYR A 243 -13.11 -7.62 -11.18
C TYR A 243 -12.18 -6.41 -11.13
N PHE A 244 -12.00 -5.87 -9.94
CA PHE A 244 -11.12 -4.73 -9.65
C PHE A 244 -10.79 -4.63 -8.15
N GLY A 245 -9.99 -3.64 -7.76
CA GLY A 245 -9.60 -3.41 -6.38
C GLY A 245 -10.79 -3.09 -5.46
N PHE A 246 -10.82 -3.69 -4.28
CA PHE A 246 -11.94 -3.58 -3.33
C PHE A 246 -12.29 -2.12 -2.98
N SER A 247 -11.31 -1.24 -2.89
CA SER A 247 -11.53 0.15 -2.48
C SER A 247 -12.44 0.92 -3.44
N TYR A 248 -12.36 0.63 -4.76
CA TYR A 248 -13.28 1.26 -5.72
C TYR A 248 -14.73 0.88 -5.41
N PHE A 249 -15.00 -0.41 -5.20
CA PHE A 249 -16.34 -0.88 -4.82
C PHE A 249 -16.79 -0.25 -3.49
N TYR A 250 -15.92 -0.24 -2.49
CA TYR A 250 -16.22 0.32 -1.17
C TYR A 250 -16.66 1.79 -1.23
N ASN A 251 -16.00 2.58 -2.10
CA ASN A 251 -16.32 3.99 -2.29
C ASN A 251 -17.52 4.23 -3.25
N ASN A 252 -17.89 3.24 -4.07
CA ASN A 252 -18.94 3.35 -5.10
C ASN A 252 -19.89 2.13 -5.09
N PRO A 253 -20.47 1.73 -3.95
CA PRO A 253 -21.20 0.46 -3.81
C PRO A 253 -22.52 0.38 -4.59
N ASP A 254 -23.04 1.53 -5.04
CA ASP A 254 -24.32 1.62 -5.78
C ASP A 254 -24.14 1.47 -7.31
N GLU A 255 -22.92 1.45 -7.83
CA GLU A 255 -22.67 1.38 -9.28
C GLU A 255 -22.78 -0.02 -9.84
N VAL A 256 -22.41 -1.04 -9.07
CA VAL A 256 -22.39 -2.46 -9.46
C VAL A 256 -22.81 -3.34 -8.28
N LYS A 257 -23.19 -4.59 -8.57
CA LYS A 257 -23.49 -5.60 -7.56
C LYS A 257 -22.25 -6.46 -7.31
N ALA A 258 -21.73 -6.48 -6.08
CA ALA A 258 -20.64 -7.37 -5.70
C ALA A 258 -21.15 -8.80 -5.48
N LEU A 259 -20.35 -9.78 -5.91
CA LEU A 259 -20.59 -11.20 -5.66
C LEU A 259 -19.92 -11.67 -4.37
N GLU A 260 -20.59 -12.58 -3.69
CA GLU A 260 -19.96 -13.40 -2.65
C GLU A 260 -19.09 -14.49 -3.30
N ILE A 261 -18.02 -14.88 -2.63
CA ILE A 261 -17.11 -15.95 -3.09
C ILE A 261 -17.13 -17.10 -2.09
N ASP A 262 -17.24 -18.33 -2.62
CA ASP A 262 -17.19 -19.57 -1.85
C ASP A 262 -15.89 -20.32 -2.15
N ASP A 263 -14.97 -20.34 -1.18
CA ASP A 263 -13.70 -21.06 -1.23
C ASP A 263 -13.82 -22.52 -0.70
N GLY A 264 -15.04 -22.96 -0.41
CA GLY A 264 -15.38 -24.29 0.11
C GLY A 264 -15.97 -24.28 1.52
N ASP A 265 -15.92 -23.14 2.21
CA ASP A 265 -16.47 -22.95 3.56
C ASP A 265 -17.79 -22.16 3.56
N GLY A 266 -18.27 -21.74 2.37
CA GLY A 266 -19.52 -21.01 2.15
C GLY A 266 -19.30 -19.63 1.53
N CYS A 267 -20.39 -19.01 1.07
CA CYS A 267 -20.34 -17.71 0.41
C CYS A 267 -19.97 -16.58 1.39
N VAL A 268 -18.92 -15.84 1.07
CA VAL A 268 -18.42 -14.71 1.86
C VAL A 268 -18.45 -13.43 1.01
N ALA A 269 -19.11 -12.39 1.54
CA ALA A 269 -19.22 -11.10 0.87
C ALA A 269 -17.91 -10.28 0.95
N PRO A 270 -17.57 -9.48 -0.08
CA PRO A 270 -16.50 -8.51 -0.02
C PRO A 270 -16.87 -7.36 0.94
N SER A 271 -16.31 -7.39 2.14
CA SER A 271 -16.46 -6.34 3.15
C SER A 271 -15.13 -6.07 3.85
N LEU A 272 -14.99 -4.86 4.43
CA LEU A 272 -13.82 -4.54 5.25
C LEU A 272 -13.60 -5.58 6.37
N GLU A 273 -14.69 -5.98 7.03
CA GLU A 273 -14.65 -6.96 8.13
C GLU A 273 -14.14 -8.32 7.63
N ASN A 274 -14.70 -8.87 6.55
CA ASN A 274 -14.32 -10.18 6.03
C ASN A 274 -12.90 -10.17 5.41
N ALA A 275 -12.52 -9.08 4.74
CA ALA A 275 -11.17 -8.92 4.17
C ALA A 275 -10.12 -8.81 5.28
N ALA A 276 -10.37 -7.99 6.30
CA ALA A 276 -9.47 -7.82 7.45
C ALA A 276 -9.37 -9.08 8.32
N ALA A 277 -10.46 -9.87 8.43
CA ALA A 277 -10.46 -11.15 9.14
C ALA A 277 -9.77 -12.28 8.34
N GLY A 278 -9.50 -12.07 7.04
CA GLY A 278 -8.99 -13.12 6.15
C GLY A 278 -10.03 -14.16 5.76
N ASP A 279 -11.32 -13.86 5.96
CA ASP A 279 -12.43 -14.77 5.62
C ASP A 279 -12.79 -14.72 4.14
N TYR A 280 -12.49 -13.61 3.44
CA TYR A 280 -12.78 -13.41 2.01
C TYR A 280 -11.68 -13.99 1.13
N GLN A 281 -11.55 -15.32 1.12
CA GLN A 281 -10.53 -16.05 0.37
C GLN A 281 -11.04 -16.53 -1.01
N PRO A 282 -10.17 -16.61 -2.03
CA PRO A 282 -8.77 -16.21 -2.05
C PRO A 282 -8.57 -14.73 -2.46
N LEU A 283 -9.62 -13.91 -2.42
CA LEU A 283 -9.62 -12.54 -2.93
C LEU A 283 -9.19 -11.48 -1.89
N SER A 284 -8.66 -11.90 -0.75
CA SER A 284 -7.97 -11.00 0.20
C SER A 284 -6.65 -11.61 0.65
N ARG A 285 -5.63 -10.75 0.82
CA ARG A 285 -4.32 -11.15 1.31
C ARG A 285 -3.69 -10.05 2.17
N PRO A 286 -3.04 -10.40 3.28
CA PRO A 286 -2.31 -9.44 4.07
C PRO A 286 -1.07 -8.95 3.34
N LEU A 287 -0.76 -7.67 3.54
CA LEU A 287 0.45 -7.00 3.07
C LEU A 287 1.37 -6.72 4.25
N PHE A 288 2.66 -6.95 4.06
CA PHE A 288 3.64 -6.90 5.12
C PHE A 288 4.78 -5.93 4.83
N THR A 289 5.38 -5.41 5.92
CA THR A 289 6.71 -4.82 5.92
C THR A 289 7.58 -5.54 6.95
N TYR A 290 8.84 -5.72 6.63
CA TYR A 290 9.82 -6.43 7.46
C TYR A 290 10.99 -5.50 7.76
N PRO A 291 10.99 -4.76 8.88
CA PRO A 291 12.17 -4.04 9.33
C PRO A 291 13.23 -5.03 9.87
N ALA A 292 14.50 -4.80 9.49
CA ALA A 292 15.63 -5.51 10.06
C ALA A 292 15.86 -5.02 11.50
N LYS A 293 16.01 -5.93 12.49
CA LYS A 293 16.21 -5.54 13.88
C LYS A 293 17.47 -4.69 14.08
N SER A 294 18.55 -4.98 13.35
CA SER A 294 19.75 -4.17 13.39
C SER A 294 19.55 -2.73 12.92
N SER A 295 18.68 -2.51 11.94
CA SER A 295 18.36 -1.16 11.45
C SER A 295 17.48 -0.38 12.42
N LEU A 296 16.69 -1.06 13.29
CA LEU A 296 15.91 -0.42 14.35
C LEU A 296 16.77 0.19 15.49
N GLU A 297 18.09 -0.05 15.50
CA GLU A 297 19.03 0.68 16.36
C GLU A 297 19.16 2.16 15.96
N GLU A 298 18.84 2.50 14.70
CA GLU A 298 18.89 3.84 14.15
C GLU A 298 17.57 4.59 14.40
N ASP A 299 17.65 5.77 15.01
CA ASP A 299 16.46 6.53 15.44
C ASP A 299 15.49 6.84 14.29
N GLN A 300 15.99 7.20 13.08
CA GLN A 300 15.15 7.49 11.92
C GLN A 300 14.43 6.25 11.39
N VAL A 301 15.08 5.07 11.44
CA VAL A 301 14.49 3.80 10.99
C VAL A 301 13.40 3.35 11.96
N ALA A 302 13.68 3.41 13.28
CA ALA A 302 12.72 3.07 14.31
C ALA A 302 11.48 3.98 14.27
N GLU A 303 11.66 5.29 14.06
CA GLU A 303 10.54 6.23 13.99
C GLU A 303 9.74 6.07 12.70
N PHE A 304 10.40 5.80 11.57
CA PHE A 304 9.69 5.48 10.33
C PHE A 304 8.87 4.18 10.46
N ALA A 305 9.41 3.16 11.11
CA ALA A 305 8.69 1.91 11.37
C ALA A 305 7.42 2.14 12.21
N ARG A 306 7.52 2.96 13.29
CA ARG A 306 6.36 3.38 14.09
C ARG A 306 5.33 4.11 13.25
N PHE A 307 5.81 5.10 12.50
CA PHE A 307 4.94 5.89 11.63
C PHE A 307 4.24 5.04 10.59
N PHE A 308 4.92 4.06 9.98
CA PHE A 308 4.31 3.15 9.02
C PHE A 308 3.16 2.36 9.66
N VAL A 309 3.37 1.80 10.86
CA VAL A 309 2.31 1.09 11.59
C VAL A 309 1.17 2.03 12.00
N GLU A 310 1.47 3.27 12.42
CA GLU A 310 0.44 4.28 12.72
C GLU A 310 -0.40 4.63 11.49
N GLN A 311 0.21 4.70 10.31
CA GLN A 311 -0.53 4.97 9.07
C GLN A 311 -1.26 3.75 8.51
N ALA A 312 -0.95 2.53 8.95
CA ALA A 312 -1.61 1.31 8.50
C ALA A 312 -3.12 1.25 8.84
N GLY A 313 -3.57 1.98 9.87
CA GLY A 313 -5.00 2.17 10.19
C GLY A 313 -5.62 3.44 9.59
N ASN A 314 -4.87 4.25 8.84
CA ASN A 314 -5.35 5.52 8.31
C ASN A 314 -6.17 5.30 7.03
N GLU A 315 -7.50 5.48 7.12
CA GLU A 315 -8.42 5.29 5.99
C GLU A 315 -8.12 6.23 4.81
N ASP A 316 -7.68 7.47 5.06
CA ASP A 316 -7.40 8.44 3.99
C ASP A 316 -6.20 7.98 3.14
N ILE A 317 -5.16 7.44 3.77
CA ILE A 317 -3.96 6.95 3.08
C ILE A 317 -4.20 5.55 2.49
N VAL A 318 -4.59 4.59 3.35
CA VAL A 318 -4.65 3.17 2.95
C VAL A 318 -5.79 2.91 1.96
N ALA A 319 -7.02 3.37 2.26
CA ALA A 319 -8.16 3.16 1.38
C ALA A 319 -8.33 4.28 0.35
N GLY A 320 -8.12 5.55 0.76
CA GLY A 320 -8.38 6.71 -0.09
C GLY A 320 -7.32 6.94 -1.16
N ASP A 321 -6.04 6.97 -0.79
CA ASP A 321 -4.95 7.26 -1.72
C ASP A 321 -4.43 6.01 -2.44
N VAL A 322 -4.38 4.85 -1.74
CA VAL A 322 -3.76 3.62 -2.25
C VAL A 322 -4.77 2.58 -2.70
N GLY A 323 -5.85 2.41 -1.96
CA GLY A 323 -6.91 1.50 -2.37
C GLY A 323 -6.89 0.13 -1.68
N TYR A 324 -6.25 0.02 -0.52
CA TYR A 324 -6.23 -1.20 0.29
C TYR A 324 -7.18 -1.09 1.48
N VAL A 325 -7.37 -2.21 2.16
CA VAL A 325 -8.13 -2.27 3.41
C VAL A 325 -7.19 -1.92 4.56
N PRO A 326 -7.48 -0.84 5.34
CA PRO A 326 -6.67 -0.48 6.48
C PRO A 326 -6.82 -1.50 7.63
N LEU A 327 -5.82 -1.56 8.50
CA LEU A 327 -5.91 -2.34 9.71
C LEU A 327 -6.98 -1.76 10.66
N SER A 328 -7.68 -2.65 11.36
CA SER A 328 -8.51 -2.25 12.49
C SER A 328 -7.64 -1.77 13.68
N ASP A 329 -8.24 -1.01 14.61
CA ASP A 329 -7.53 -0.53 15.81
C ASP A 329 -6.84 -1.65 16.58
N ASP A 330 -7.49 -2.82 16.72
CA ASP A 330 -6.95 -3.98 17.43
C ASP A 330 -5.75 -4.59 16.68
N GLN A 331 -5.83 -4.73 15.36
CA GLN A 331 -4.72 -5.23 14.52
C GLN A 331 -3.55 -4.26 14.54
N GLN A 332 -3.80 -2.96 14.36
CA GLN A 332 -2.76 -1.93 14.42
C GLN A 332 -2.03 -1.94 15.77
N GLN A 333 -2.75 -2.04 16.87
CA GLN A 333 -2.15 -2.14 18.20
C GLN A 333 -1.30 -3.39 18.35
N GLU A 334 -1.73 -4.54 17.81
CA GLU A 334 -0.93 -5.76 17.82
C GLU A 334 0.39 -5.59 17.06
N GLN A 335 0.37 -4.95 15.87
CA GLN A 335 1.59 -4.70 15.11
C GLN A 335 2.51 -3.70 15.83
N MET A 336 1.94 -2.68 16.46
CA MET A 336 2.70 -1.71 17.26
C MET A 336 3.39 -2.39 18.47
N ASP A 337 2.69 -3.27 19.17
CA ASP A 337 3.26 -4.01 20.31
C ASP A 337 4.43 -4.93 19.87
N LYS A 338 4.31 -5.59 18.71
CA LYS A 338 5.40 -6.37 18.10
C LYS A 338 6.62 -5.49 17.78
N LEU A 339 6.38 -4.34 17.15
CA LEU A 339 7.43 -3.41 16.77
C LEU A 339 8.15 -2.83 17.99
N GLU A 340 7.42 -2.34 18.98
CA GLU A 340 8.01 -1.76 20.20
C GLU A 340 8.84 -2.78 20.99
N SER A 341 8.40 -4.05 21.02
CA SER A 341 9.21 -5.12 21.61
C SER A 341 10.54 -5.29 20.89
N ALA A 342 10.54 -5.26 19.56
CA ALA A 342 11.74 -5.42 18.74
C ALA A 342 12.68 -4.20 18.85
N ILE A 343 12.14 -2.97 18.87
CA ILE A 343 12.93 -1.75 19.10
C ILE A 343 13.58 -1.80 20.48
N GLY A 344 12.83 -2.22 21.52
CA GLY A 344 13.37 -2.38 22.87
C GLY A 344 14.50 -3.42 22.96
N GLU A 345 14.44 -4.50 22.15
CA GLU A 345 15.52 -5.49 22.02
C GLU A 345 16.76 -4.94 21.28
N ALA A 346 16.53 -4.17 20.22
CA ALA A 346 17.60 -3.61 19.38
C ALA A 346 18.40 -2.50 20.11
N GLN A 347 17.70 -1.63 20.85
CA GLN A 347 18.30 -0.47 21.52
C GLN A 347 18.73 -0.73 22.99
N GLY A 348 18.48 -1.91 23.56
CA GLY A 348 18.77 -2.29 24.95
C GLY A 348 20.03 -3.05 25.10
#